data_d7f8889a38ff364ae7193cdd7ee4d884
#
_entry.id   d7f8889a38ff364ae7193cdd7ee4d884
#
_cell.length_a   1.000
_cell.length_b   1.000
_cell.length_c   1.000
_cell.angle_alpha   90.00
_cell.angle_beta   90.00
_cell.angle_gamma   90.00
#
_symmetry.space_group_name_H-M   'P 1'
#
loop_
_entity.id
_entity.type
_entity.pdbx_description
1 polymer ?
#
loop_
_entity_poly.entity_id
_entity_poly.type
_entity_poly.pdbx_seq_one_letter_code
_entity_poly.pdbx_strand_id
1 'polypeptide(L)'
;ASGAKAMTASSGPGISLKAEQIGLGFIAEIPLVIVNVMRGGPSTGLPTRVAQGDILQAKNPTHGDVNMIVLAPSSLEECYTQTVRAFNLAARFMTPVMLLLDETIGHMQARVSLPEISEIEIYKRKEFSGEPKEYKPYEAAPDEPATLNPFFKGYHYHITGLHHGATGFPTEDGKIVEYSMNRLFNKINLHTDECEKFEEFMLNDAEICIIAFGSVALSAKQAILNLREKGLKVGLFKPLTLFPAPTKKLKEISNKFKKILVCELNLGQYSGEISKITLRDDIAKLLKANGRP
;
A
#
# COMPACT_ATOMS: atom_id res chain seq x y z
N ALA A 1 -17.20 0.04 -10.13
CA ALA A 1 -18.12 -0.43 -11.16
C ALA A 1 -18.73 0.72 -11.98
N SER A 2 -19.23 1.79 -11.36
CA SER A 2 -19.81 2.95 -12.08
C SER A 2 -18.80 3.77 -12.92
N GLY A 3 -17.50 3.55 -12.75
CA GLY A 3 -16.44 4.33 -13.40
C GLY A 3 -15.90 5.48 -12.58
N ALA A 4 -16.56 5.87 -11.51
CA ALA A 4 -16.09 6.93 -10.64
C ALA A 4 -14.81 6.52 -9.88
N LYS A 5 -13.88 7.45 -9.70
CA LYS A 5 -12.76 7.30 -8.76
C LYS A 5 -13.33 7.53 -7.36
N ALA A 6 -13.24 6.51 -6.50
CA ALA A 6 -13.81 6.55 -5.16
C ALA A 6 -12.74 6.39 -4.09
N MET A 7 -12.91 7.09 -2.96
CA MET A 7 -12.05 6.99 -1.79
C MET A 7 -12.91 6.95 -0.52
N THR A 8 -12.47 6.19 0.46
CA THR A 8 -13.02 6.20 1.81
C THR A 8 -11.89 6.40 2.82
N ALA A 9 -12.15 7.17 3.87
CA ALA A 9 -11.20 7.39 4.95
C ALA A 9 -11.79 6.97 6.29
N SER A 10 -10.99 6.34 7.13
CA SER A 10 -11.37 5.95 8.49
C SER A 10 -10.14 5.71 9.37
N SER A 11 -10.36 5.21 10.58
CA SER A 11 -9.33 4.89 11.57
C SER A 11 -9.80 3.76 12.49
N GLY A 12 -8.87 2.91 12.92
CA GLY A 12 -9.13 1.86 13.92
C GLY A 12 -10.33 0.96 13.59
N PRO A 13 -11.33 0.87 14.50
CA PRO A 13 -12.50 0.00 14.29
C PRO A 13 -13.26 0.25 12.98
N GLY A 14 -13.27 1.51 12.48
CA GLY A 14 -13.91 1.85 11.21
C GLY A 14 -13.25 1.19 9.99
N ILE A 15 -11.95 0.88 10.05
CA ILE A 15 -11.26 0.08 9.04
C ILE A 15 -11.64 -1.40 9.17
N SER A 16 -11.65 -1.93 10.39
CA SER A 16 -12.06 -3.33 10.65
C SER A 16 -13.46 -3.63 10.11
N LEU A 17 -14.41 -2.69 10.26
CA LEU A 17 -15.77 -2.81 9.74
C LEU A 17 -15.86 -2.81 8.20
N LYS A 18 -14.80 -2.45 7.50
CA LYS A 18 -14.73 -2.47 6.03
C LYS A 18 -14.09 -3.75 5.46
N ALA A 19 -13.66 -4.68 6.33
CA ALA A 19 -12.90 -5.86 5.91
C ALA A 19 -13.59 -6.65 4.81
N GLU A 20 -14.91 -6.90 4.93
CA GLU A 20 -15.68 -7.61 3.92
C GLU A 20 -15.72 -6.88 2.58
N GLN A 21 -16.02 -5.56 2.60
CA GLN A 21 -16.07 -4.74 1.38
C GLN A 21 -14.71 -4.58 0.70
N ILE A 22 -13.61 -4.65 1.44
CA ILE A 22 -12.26 -4.67 0.89
C ILE A 22 -12.02 -6.00 0.15
N GLY A 23 -12.43 -7.12 0.74
CA GLY A 23 -12.39 -8.43 0.11
C GLY A 23 -13.22 -8.50 -1.17
N LEU A 24 -14.45 -7.96 -1.12
CA LEU A 24 -15.29 -7.81 -2.31
C LEU A 24 -14.61 -6.96 -3.39
N GLY A 25 -14.02 -5.84 -3.01
CA GLY A 25 -13.28 -4.97 -3.95
C GLY A 25 -12.09 -5.68 -4.59
N PHE A 26 -11.41 -6.54 -3.86
CA PHE A 26 -10.27 -7.31 -4.36
C PHE A 26 -10.72 -8.40 -5.36
N ILE A 27 -11.67 -9.26 -5.00
CA ILE A 27 -12.13 -10.36 -5.85
C ILE A 27 -12.86 -9.87 -7.10
N ALA A 28 -13.65 -8.80 -6.98
CA ALA A 28 -14.39 -8.20 -8.09
C ALA A 28 -13.57 -7.20 -8.90
N GLU A 29 -12.31 -6.99 -8.55
CA GLU A 29 -11.37 -6.08 -9.22
C GLU A 29 -11.90 -4.65 -9.35
N ILE A 30 -12.41 -4.10 -8.24
CA ILE A 30 -12.95 -2.73 -8.19
C ILE A 30 -11.86 -1.77 -7.66
N PRO A 31 -11.42 -0.79 -8.47
CA PRO A 31 -10.45 0.20 -8.03
C PRO A 31 -11.05 1.10 -6.95
N LEU A 32 -10.37 1.17 -5.81
CA LEU A 32 -10.79 1.93 -4.64
C LEU A 32 -9.56 2.39 -3.85
N VAL A 33 -9.57 3.61 -3.34
CA VAL A 33 -8.56 4.08 -2.39
C VAL A 33 -9.14 4.06 -0.98
N ILE A 34 -8.40 3.44 -0.05
CA ILE A 34 -8.78 3.33 1.36
C ILE A 34 -7.72 4.04 2.19
N VAL A 35 -8.10 5.11 2.86
CA VAL A 35 -7.22 5.84 3.77
C VAL A 35 -7.45 5.34 5.18
N ASN A 36 -6.41 4.81 5.80
CA ASN A 36 -6.39 4.48 7.22
C ASN A 36 -5.47 5.48 7.94
N VAL A 37 -6.05 6.35 8.75
CA VAL A 37 -5.30 7.22 9.67
C VAL A 37 -5.06 6.43 10.94
N MET A 38 -3.92 5.75 11.02
CA MET A 38 -3.58 4.84 12.12
C MET A 38 -3.51 5.59 13.45
N ARG A 39 -4.09 4.99 14.46
CA ARG A 39 -4.12 5.48 15.83
C ARG A 39 -3.83 4.37 16.84
N GLY A 40 -3.66 4.71 18.10
CA GLY A 40 -3.44 3.72 19.15
C GLY A 40 -4.57 2.70 19.22
N GLY A 41 -4.27 1.44 18.89
CA GLY A 41 -5.12 0.26 19.06
C GLY A 41 -4.61 -0.63 20.19
N PRO A 42 -5.20 -1.83 20.40
CA PRO A 42 -6.34 -2.43 19.68
C PRO A 42 -7.70 -1.87 20.08
N SER A 43 -8.78 -2.29 19.37
CA SER A 43 -10.16 -1.85 19.59
C SER A 43 -10.31 -0.33 19.48
N THR A 44 -11.11 0.31 20.30
CA THR A 44 -11.23 1.79 20.36
C THR A 44 -9.89 2.45 20.68
N GLY A 45 -9.10 1.83 21.54
CA GLY A 45 -7.73 2.20 21.87
C GLY A 45 -7.56 3.65 22.32
N LEU A 46 -6.70 4.38 21.63
CA LEU A 46 -6.38 5.79 21.89
C LEU A 46 -6.78 6.63 20.68
N PRO A 47 -8.02 7.14 20.56
CA PRO A 47 -8.56 7.76 19.34
C PRO A 47 -7.79 8.94 18.79
N THR A 48 -7.08 9.68 19.64
CA THR A 48 -6.33 10.91 19.30
C THR A 48 -4.84 10.77 19.57
N ARG A 49 -4.31 9.54 19.52
CA ARG A 49 -2.89 9.28 19.77
C ARG A 49 -2.28 8.47 18.65
N VAL A 50 -1.06 8.85 18.32
CA VAL A 50 -0.32 8.25 17.21
C VAL A 50 0.05 6.79 17.46
N ALA A 51 -0.08 6.00 16.42
CA ALA A 51 0.50 4.67 16.34
C ALA A 51 0.69 4.28 14.87
N GLN A 52 1.45 3.22 14.62
CA GLN A 52 1.64 2.58 13.32
C GLN A 52 1.31 1.08 13.41
N GLY A 53 0.24 0.76 14.15
CA GLY A 53 -0.11 -0.61 14.54
C GLY A 53 -0.93 -1.41 13.52
N ASP A 54 -1.30 -0.83 12.38
CA ASP A 54 -2.22 -1.44 11.41
C ASP A 54 -1.51 -1.95 10.14
N ILE A 55 -0.18 -2.15 10.20
CA ILE A 55 0.63 -2.57 9.03
C ILE A 55 0.21 -3.95 8.54
N LEU A 56 0.11 -4.93 9.45
CA LEU A 56 -0.29 -6.29 9.09
C LEU A 56 -1.79 -6.38 8.73
N GLN A 57 -2.64 -5.54 9.35
CA GLN A 57 -4.02 -5.40 8.93
C GLN A 57 -4.12 -4.83 7.51
N ALA A 58 -3.30 -3.84 7.16
CA ALA A 58 -3.28 -3.27 5.81
C ALA A 58 -2.80 -4.27 4.76
N LYS A 59 -1.88 -5.16 5.13
CA LYS A 59 -1.40 -6.25 4.28
C LYS A 59 -2.47 -7.30 4.03
N ASN A 60 -3.21 -7.68 5.07
CA ASN A 60 -4.24 -8.72 5.05
C ASN A 60 -5.54 -8.18 5.68
N PRO A 61 -6.26 -7.29 4.99
CA PRO A 61 -7.39 -6.57 5.59
C PRO A 61 -8.68 -7.39 5.69
N THR A 62 -8.72 -8.56 5.05
CA THR A 62 -9.88 -9.45 4.99
C THR A 62 -9.46 -10.91 5.15
N HIS A 63 -10.43 -11.83 5.21
CA HIS A 63 -10.17 -13.27 5.17
C HIS A 63 -9.77 -13.73 3.76
N GLY A 64 -9.20 -14.93 3.66
CA GLY A 64 -8.70 -15.52 2.42
C GLY A 64 -7.38 -14.91 1.97
N ASP A 65 -6.97 -15.26 0.76
CA ASP A 65 -5.71 -14.80 0.18
C ASP A 65 -5.92 -13.50 -0.60
N VAL A 66 -5.23 -12.46 -0.17
CA VAL A 66 -5.26 -11.13 -0.81
C VAL A 66 -3.85 -10.58 -1.02
N ASN A 67 -3.69 -9.77 -2.05
CA ASN A 67 -2.44 -9.10 -2.38
C ASN A 67 -2.68 -7.59 -2.46
N MET A 68 -2.36 -6.87 -1.39
CA MET A 68 -2.68 -5.46 -1.26
C MET A 68 -1.51 -4.56 -1.65
N ILE A 69 -1.82 -3.44 -2.29
CA ILE A 69 -0.87 -2.33 -2.44
C ILE A 69 -1.09 -1.38 -1.27
N VAL A 70 -0.02 -1.12 -0.51
CA VAL A 70 -0.06 -0.30 0.71
C VAL A 70 1.00 0.78 0.65
N LEU A 71 0.58 2.03 0.70
CA LEU A 71 1.43 3.22 0.63
C LEU A 71 1.47 3.91 1.99
N ALA A 72 2.61 4.50 2.34
CA ALA A 72 2.80 5.22 3.61
C ALA A 72 3.51 6.56 3.39
N PRO A 73 2.79 7.65 3.16
CA PRO A 73 3.37 8.99 3.09
C PRO A 73 3.91 9.43 4.47
N SER A 74 4.90 10.32 4.44
CA SER A 74 5.58 10.83 5.64
C SER A 74 5.41 12.35 5.81
N SER A 75 4.91 13.06 4.82
CA SER A 75 4.69 14.51 4.86
C SER A 75 3.36 14.89 4.21
N LEU A 76 2.92 16.13 4.38
CA LEU A 76 1.69 16.65 3.78
C LEU A 76 1.77 16.67 2.24
N GLU A 77 2.92 17.00 1.66
CA GLU A 77 3.15 16.94 0.21
C GLU A 77 3.06 15.49 -0.28
N GLU A 78 3.63 14.55 0.48
CA GLU A 78 3.51 13.14 0.17
C GLU A 78 2.07 12.62 0.35
N CYS A 79 1.29 13.15 1.29
CA CYS A 79 -0.13 12.79 1.38
C CYS A 79 -0.86 13.10 0.07
N TYR A 80 -0.60 14.25 -0.52
CA TYR A 80 -1.18 14.60 -1.81
C TYR A 80 -0.67 13.71 -2.94
N THR A 81 0.65 13.64 -3.11
CA THR A 81 1.25 12.91 -4.24
C THR A 81 1.01 11.40 -4.16
N GLN A 82 1.03 10.81 -2.96
CA GLN A 82 0.73 9.39 -2.77
C GLN A 82 -0.77 9.09 -2.89
N THR A 83 -1.66 10.05 -2.61
CA THR A 83 -3.10 9.89 -2.89
C THR A 83 -3.35 9.81 -4.40
N VAL A 84 -2.77 10.70 -5.18
CA VAL A 84 -2.85 10.64 -6.65
C VAL A 84 -2.29 9.30 -7.15
N ARG A 85 -1.13 8.90 -6.63
CA ARG A 85 -0.51 7.62 -6.97
C ARG A 85 -1.38 6.42 -6.58
N ALA A 86 -2.03 6.46 -5.42
CA ALA A 86 -2.96 5.42 -4.99
C ALA A 86 -4.12 5.23 -5.98
N PHE A 87 -4.69 6.33 -6.48
CA PHE A 87 -5.73 6.27 -7.52
C PHE A 87 -5.20 5.70 -8.83
N ASN A 88 -3.97 6.04 -9.22
CA ASN A 88 -3.35 5.52 -10.44
C ASN A 88 -3.07 4.02 -10.32
N LEU A 89 -2.51 3.57 -9.21
CA LEU A 89 -2.25 2.14 -8.94
C LEU A 89 -3.55 1.35 -8.85
N ALA A 90 -4.57 1.90 -8.16
CA ALA A 90 -5.89 1.26 -8.11
C ALA A 90 -6.49 1.07 -9.50
N ALA A 91 -6.38 2.07 -10.37
CA ALA A 91 -6.87 2.00 -11.74
C ALA A 91 -6.00 1.09 -12.65
N ARG A 92 -4.67 1.08 -12.47
CA ARG A 92 -3.73 0.23 -13.22
C ARG A 92 -3.94 -1.25 -12.92
N PHE A 93 -4.07 -1.59 -11.64
CA PHE A 93 -4.18 -2.97 -11.20
C PHE A 93 -5.62 -3.43 -10.94
N MET A 94 -6.60 -2.55 -11.13
CA MET A 94 -8.00 -2.83 -10.85
C MET A 94 -8.16 -3.52 -9.48
N THR A 95 -7.75 -2.82 -8.40
CA THR A 95 -7.69 -3.37 -7.05
C THR A 95 -7.84 -2.27 -6.00
N PRO A 96 -8.32 -2.56 -4.78
CA PRO A 96 -8.21 -1.64 -3.67
C PRO A 96 -6.74 -1.33 -3.35
N VAL A 97 -6.44 -0.06 -3.08
CA VAL A 97 -5.12 0.41 -2.61
C VAL A 97 -5.29 1.08 -1.26
N MET A 98 -4.48 0.72 -0.29
CA MET A 98 -4.52 1.33 1.04
C MET A 98 -3.44 2.40 1.20
N LEU A 99 -3.84 3.55 1.73
CA LEU A 99 -2.96 4.65 2.10
C LEU A 99 -2.93 4.73 3.63
N LEU A 100 -1.77 4.42 4.22
CA LEU A 100 -1.56 4.46 5.67
C LEU A 100 -0.98 5.81 6.06
N LEU A 101 -1.76 6.60 6.79
CA LEU A 101 -1.30 7.76 7.52
C LEU A 101 -1.18 7.39 9.00
N ASP A 102 -0.33 8.06 9.75
CA ASP A 102 -0.47 8.05 11.19
C ASP A 102 -1.16 9.34 11.68
N GLU A 103 -1.66 9.30 12.92
CA GLU A 103 -2.44 10.40 13.50
C GLU A 103 -1.67 11.72 13.51
N THR A 104 -0.36 11.69 13.73
CA THR A 104 0.50 12.89 13.69
C THR A 104 0.43 13.58 12.33
N ILE A 105 0.54 12.82 11.24
CA ILE A 105 0.42 13.37 9.88
C ILE A 105 -1.01 13.83 9.63
N GLY A 106 -2.01 13.07 10.09
CA GLY A 106 -3.43 13.40 9.92
C GLY A 106 -3.85 14.74 10.59
N HIS A 107 -3.17 15.16 11.63
CA HIS A 107 -3.42 16.43 12.33
C HIS A 107 -2.39 17.53 12.02
N MET A 108 -1.34 17.21 11.27
CA MET A 108 -0.29 18.18 10.92
C MET A 108 -0.86 19.29 10.03
N GLN A 109 -0.42 20.52 10.29
CA GLN A 109 -0.70 21.67 9.45
C GLN A 109 0.61 22.35 9.06
N ALA A 110 0.81 22.55 7.77
CA ALA A 110 1.98 23.26 7.27
C ALA A 110 1.65 23.91 5.92
N ARG A 111 2.44 24.91 5.55
CA ARG A 111 2.42 25.42 4.18
C ARG A 111 3.14 24.41 3.28
N VAL A 112 2.50 23.99 2.21
CA VAL A 112 3.04 23.06 1.24
C VAL A 112 2.97 23.65 -0.17
N SER A 113 3.90 23.24 -1.03
CA SER A 113 3.83 23.49 -2.47
C SER A 113 3.28 22.25 -3.13
N LEU A 114 2.15 22.36 -3.79
CA LEU A 114 1.56 21.27 -4.58
C LEU A 114 1.99 21.40 -6.05
N PRO A 115 2.15 20.29 -6.77
CA PRO A 115 2.40 20.33 -8.20
C PRO A 115 1.21 20.95 -8.93
N GLU A 116 1.49 21.59 -10.06
CA GLU A 116 0.42 22.08 -10.95
C GLU A 116 -0.40 20.91 -11.50
N ILE A 117 -1.69 21.13 -11.75
CA ILE A 117 -2.59 20.08 -12.25
C ILE A 117 -2.08 19.45 -13.55
N SER A 118 -1.42 20.24 -14.40
CA SER A 118 -0.81 19.80 -15.66
C SER A 118 0.37 18.85 -15.48
N GLU A 119 1.00 18.85 -14.31
CA GLU A 119 2.13 17.98 -13.96
C GLU A 119 1.68 16.64 -13.35
N ILE A 120 0.37 16.51 -13.08
CA ILE A 120 -0.21 15.31 -12.46
C ILE A 120 -0.53 14.30 -13.55
N GLU A 121 0.20 13.21 -13.58
CA GLU A 121 -0.15 12.07 -14.40
C GLU A 121 -1.36 11.34 -13.82
N ILE A 122 -2.40 11.15 -14.65
CA ILE A 122 -3.61 10.42 -14.29
C ILE A 122 -3.74 9.18 -15.17
N TYR A 123 -3.59 8.02 -14.57
CA TYR A 123 -3.79 6.75 -15.24
C TYR A 123 -5.27 6.57 -15.61
N LYS A 124 -5.51 6.29 -16.90
CA LYS A 124 -6.83 5.93 -17.42
C LYS A 124 -6.90 4.42 -17.57
N ARG A 125 -7.85 3.79 -16.86
CA ARG A 125 -8.07 2.36 -16.99
C ARG A 125 -8.43 1.98 -18.43
N LYS A 126 -8.04 0.78 -18.83
CA LYS A 126 -8.43 0.22 -20.12
C LYS A 126 -9.94 0.01 -20.14
N GLU A 127 -10.57 0.28 -21.25
CA GLU A 127 -11.97 -0.02 -21.54
C GLU A 127 -12.07 -0.85 -22.80
N PHE A 128 -13.00 -1.80 -22.81
CA PHE A 128 -13.29 -2.59 -23.99
C PHE A 128 -14.13 -1.78 -24.97
N SER A 129 -13.82 -1.88 -26.28
CA SER A 129 -14.50 -1.13 -27.35
C SER A 129 -15.03 -2.02 -28.47
N GLY A 130 -15.02 -3.37 -28.31
CA GLY A 130 -15.54 -4.31 -29.26
C GLY A 130 -17.07 -4.47 -29.18
N GLU A 131 -17.59 -5.45 -29.91
CA GLU A 131 -19.02 -5.77 -29.91
C GLU A 131 -19.49 -6.24 -28.52
N PRO A 132 -20.65 -5.77 -28.02
CA PRO A 132 -21.14 -6.11 -26.67
C PRO A 132 -21.25 -7.62 -26.41
N LYS A 133 -21.56 -8.43 -27.41
CA LYS A 133 -21.64 -9.90 -27.29
C LYS A 133 -20.31 -10.59 -27.03
N GLU A 134 -19.18 -9.93 -27.35
CA GLU A 134 -17.83 -10.44 -27.17
C GLU A 134 -17.22 -10.01 -25.83
N TYR A 135 -17.95 -9.20 -25.07
CA TYR A 135 -17.43 -8.62 -23.84
C TYR A 135 -17.35 -9.63 -22.70
N LYS A 136 -16.13 -9.92 -22.27
CA LYS A 136 -15.80 -10.82 -21.18
C LYS A 136 -14.78 -10.13 -20.27
N PRO A 137 -15.24 -9.28 -19.34
CA PRO A 137 -14.36 -8.39 -18.57
C PRO A 137 -13.27 -9.11 -17.78
N TYR A 138 -13.51 -10.33 -17.30
CA TYR A 138 -12.58 -11.10 -16.50
C TYR A 138 -11.71 -12.08 -17.31
N GLU A 139 -11.90 -12.15 -18.62
CA GLU A 139 -11.00 -12.89 -19.54
C GLU A 139 -9.77 -12.01 -19.84
N ALA A 140 -8.74 -12.11 -19.00
CA ALA A 140 -7.53 -11.31 -19.09
C ALA A 140 -6.27 -12.21 -19.06
N ALA A 141 -5.13 -11.71 -19.52
CA ALA A 141 -3.86 -12.42 -19.44
C ALA A 141 -3.48 -12.77 -17.99
N PRO A 142 -2.60 -13.76 -17.75
CA PRO A 142 -2.28 -14.25 -16.40
C PRO A 142 -1.71 -13.20 -15.44
N ASP A 143 -1.23 -12.07 -15.95
CA ASP A 143 -0.61 -10.97 -15.21
C ASP A 143 -1.31 -9.60 -15.43
N GLU A 144 -2.46 -9.60 -16.11
CA GLU A 144 -3.23 -8.39 -16.37
C GLU A 144 -4.53 -8.36 -15.54
N PRO A 145 -5.00 -7.15 -15.17
CA PRO A 145 -6.28 -6.98 -14.50
C PRO A 145 -7.47 -7.18 -15.44
N ALA A 146 -8.65 -7.36 -14.87
CA ALA A 146 -9.91 -7.35 -15.61
C ALA A 146 -10.13 -6.01 -16.33
N THR A 147 -10.80 -6.07 -17.48
CA THR A 147 -11.18 -4.88 -18.26
C THR A 147 -12.66 -4.54 -18.00
N LEU A 148 -12.91 -3.92 -16.84
CA LEU A 148 -14.27 -3.56 -16.43
C LEU A 148 -14.70 -2.21 -17.04
N ASN A 149 -15.62 -2.24 -17.99
CA ASN A 149 -16.26 -1.03 -18.46
C ASN A 149 -17.19 -0.45 -17.38
N PRO A 150 -17.36 0.86 -17.29
CA PRO A 150 -18.37 1.46 -16.42
C PRO A 150 -19.77 0.93 -16.74
N PHE A 151 -20.57 0.70 -15.71
CA PHE A 151 -21.99 0.38 -15.91
C PHE A 151 -22.67 1.45 -16.77
N PHE A 152 -23.70 1.07 -17.50
CA PHE A 152 -24.50 1.90 -18.41
C PHE A 152 -23.78 2.39 -19.68
N LYS A 153 -22.68 1.72 -20.06
CA LYS A 153 -21.94 1.97 -21.30
C LYS A 153 -22.28 0.99 -22.44
N GLY A 154 -23.41 0.29 -22.34
CA GLY A 154 -23.86 -0.65 -23.39
C GLY A 154 -23.31 -2.06 -23.27
N TYR A 155 -22.50 -2.36 -22.24
CA TYR A 155 -21.95 -3.67 -21.99
C TYR A 155 -22.66 -4.35 -20.82
N HIS A 156 -22.92 -5.67 -20.96
CA HIS A 156 -23.60 -6.45 -19.95
C HIS A 156 -22.65 -7.45 -19.30
N TYR A 157 -22.52 -7.41 -17.99
CA TYR A 157 -21.71 -8.34 -17.21
C TYR A 157 -22.19 -8.36 -15.75
N HIS A 158 -21.73 -9.36 -15.00
CA HIS A 158 -22.10 -9.54 -13.59
C HIS A 158 -20.93 -9.19 -12.67
N ILE A 159 -21.23 -8.63 -11.50
CA ILE A 159 -20.27 -8.42 -10.40
C ILE A 159 -20.80 -9.15 -9.17
N THR A 160 -19.95 -9.97 -8.58
CA THR A 160 -20.27 -10.77 -7.39
C THR A 160 -19.07 -10.90 -6.47
N GLY A 161 -19.31 -11.19 -5.19
CA GLY A 161 -18.28 -11.60 -4.23
C GLY A 161 -17.95 -13.10 -4.30
N LEU A 162 -18.64 -13.88 -5.15
CA LEU A 162 -18.31 -15.27 -5.40
C LEU A 162 -17.17 -15.40 -6.43
N HIS A 163 -16.47 -16.52 -6.45
CA HIS A 163 -15.62 -16.84 -7.58
C HIS A 163 -16.44 -16.88 -8.85
N HIS A 164 -15.89 -16.33 -9.94
CA HIS A 164 -16.66 -16.08 -11.16
C HIS A 164 -15.85 -16.36 -12.41
N GLY A 165 -16.55 -16.67 -13.49
CA GLY A 165 -15.99 -16.85 -14.82
C GLY A 165 -15.79 -15.55 -15.58
N ALA A 166 -15.47 -15.67 -16.87
CA ALA A 166 -15.10 -14.57 -17.77
C ALA A 166 -16.12 -13.42 -17.85
N THR A 167 -17.40 -13.71 -17.69
CA THR A 167 -18.51 -12.72 -17.72
C THR A 167 -18.95 -12.23 -16.35
N GLY A 168 -18.30 -12.69 -15.27
CA GLY A 168 -18.61 -12.31 -13.90
C GLY A 168 -19.65 -13.21 -13.21
N PHE A 169 -20.29 -14.14 -13.90
CA PHE A 169 -21.21 -15.09 -13.27
C PHE A 169 -20.47 -16.10 -12.39
N PRO A 170 -21.07 -16.50 -11.23
CA PRO A 170 -20.46 -17.41 -10.29
C PRO A 170 -20.05 -18.75 -10.93
N THR A 171 -18.96 -19.33 -10.43
CA THR A 171 -18.47 -20.66 -10.82
C THR A 171 -17.84 -21.38 -9.63
N GLU A 172 -17.96 -22.72 -9.63
CA GLU A 172 -17.27 -23.62 -8.69
C GLU A 172 -16.21 -24.48 -9.43
N ASP A 173 -15.94 -24.19 -10.72
CA ASP A 173 -14.90 -24.89 -11.48
C ASP A 173 -13.51 -24.56 -10.91
N GLY A 174 -12.87 -25.58 -10.30
CA GLY A 174 -11.58 -25.43 -9.63
C GLY A 174 -10.48 -24.87 -10.51
N LYS A 175 -10.48 -25.14 -11.82
CA LYS A 175 -9.47 -24.60 -12.76
C LYS A 175 -9.67 -23.11 -13.01
N ILE A 176 -10.92 -22.67 -13.13
CA ILE A 176 -11.24 -21.25 -13.29
C ILE A 176 -10.89 -20.48 -12.00
N VAL A 177 -11.23 -21.05 -10.83
CA VAL A 177 -10.91 -20.47 -9.54
C VAL A 177 -9.41 -20.34 -9.35
N GLU A 178 -8.64 -21.40 -9.59
CA GLU A 178 -7.18 -21.39 -9.47
C GLU A 178 -6.54 -20.37 -10.42
N TYR A 179 -6.98 -20.34 -11.68
CA TYR A 179 -6.51 -19.34 -12.66
C TYR A 179 -6.77 -17.92 -12.20
N SER A 180 -8.00 -17.64 -11.73
CA SER A 180 -8.40 -16.30 -11.27
C SER A 180 -7.60 -15.86 -10.06
N MET A 181 -7.40 -16.74 -9.06
CA MET A 181 -6.59 -16.43 -7.88
C MET A 181 -5.13 -16.14 -8.25
N ASN A 182 -4.52 -16.99 -9.09
CA ASN A 182 -3.16 -16.76 -9.57
C ASN A 182 -3.04 -15.42 -10.31
N ARG A 183 -3.99 -15.09 -11.17
CA ARG A 183 -4.03 -13.83 -11.91
C ARG A 183 -4.15 -12.62 -10.98
N LEU A 184 -5.03 -12.67 -9.97
CA LEU A 184 -5.18 -11.61 -8.98
C LEU A 184 -3.87 -11.30 -8.23
N PHE A 185 -3.03 -12.31 -8.01
CA PHE A 185 -1.71 -12.13 -7.41
C PHE A 185 -0.66 -11.69 -8.43
N ASN A 186 -0.62 -12.32 -9.59
CA ASN A 186 0.40 -12.09 -10.61
C ASN A 186 0.34 -10.69 -11.19
N LYS A 187 -0.86 -10.11 -11.37
CA LYS A 187 -1.01 -8.74 -11.86
C LYS A 187 -0.28 -7.69 -11.01
N ILE A 188 0.04 -8.01 -9.74
CA ILE A 188 0.83 -7.16 -8.85
C ILE A 188 2.25 -7.71 -8.71
N ASN A 189 2.41 -9.03 -8.45
CA ASN A 189 3.71 -9.62 -8.13
C ASN A 189 4.71 -9.56 -9.30
N LEU A 190 4.23 -9.65 -10.53
CA LEU A 190 5.08 -9.56 -11.72
C LEU A 190 5.38 -8.11 -12.16
N HIS A 191 4.70 -7.13 -11.53
CA HIS A 191 4.82 -5.69 -11.81
C HIS A 191 5.15 -4.88 -10.54
N THR A 192 5.94 -5.46 -9.62
CA THR A 192 6.27 -4.80 -8.34
C THR A 192 7.05 -3.51 -8.54
N ASP A 193 7.82 -3.38 -9.61
CA ASP A 193 8.55 -2.17 -10.00
C ASP A 193 7.62 -0.98 -10.26
N GLU A 194 6.41 -1.19 -10.79
CA GLU A 194 5.40 -0.14 -10.93
C GLU A 194 4.85 0.30 -9.55
N CYS A 195 4.84 -0.63 -8.57
CA CYS A 195 4.32 -0.39 -7.22
C CYS A 195 5.36 0.18 -6.27
N GLU A 196 6.63 -0.17 -6.43
CA GLU A 196 7.69 0.18 -5.49
C GLU A 196 8.03 1.68 -5.58
N LYS A 197 8.08 2.32 -4.40
CA LYS A 197 8.64 3.66 -4.25
C LYS A 197 9.26 3.81 -2.88
N PHE A 198 10.44 4.40 -2.85
CA PHE A 198 11.19 4.67 -1.62
C PHE A 198 12.05 5.92 -1.77
N GLU A 199 12.56 6.43 -0.67
CA GLU A 199 13.55 7.50 -0.61
C GLU A 199 14.77 7.02 0.15
N GLU A 200 15.94 7.39 -0.34
CA GLU A 200 17.24 7.23 0.33
C GLU A 200 17.72 8.60 0.77
N PHE A 201 17.93 8.79 2.07
CA PHE A 201 18.46 10.03 2.60
C PHE A 201 19.81 9.79 3.24
N MET A 202 20.87 10.43 2.72
CA MET A 202 22.24 10.32 3.19
C MET A 202 22.75 8.87 3.34
N LEU A 203 22.34 7.96 2.43
CA LEU A 203 22.63 6.54 2.55
C LEU A 203 23.92 6.12 1.84
N ASN A 204 24.44 6.95 0.94
CA ASN A 204 25.60 6.59 0.08
C ASN A 204 26.86 6.29 0.87
N ASP A 205 27.21 7.16 1.82
CA ASP A 205 28.40 7.08 2.69
C ASP A 205 28.10 6.59 4.10
N ALA A 206 26.86 6.12 4.35
CA ALA A 206 26.44 5.69 5.66
C ALA A 206 27.07 4.35 6.06
N GLU A 207 27.31 4.19 7.34
CA GLU A 207 27.75 2.94 8.00
C GLU A 207 26.59 2.26 8.76
N ILE A 208 25.58 3.04 9.11
CA ILE A 208 24.36 2.60 9.79
C ILE A 208 23.16 3.01 8.93
N CYS A 209 22.28 2.06 8.68
CA CYS A 209 21.01 2.31 7.99
C CYS A 209 19.84 2.31 8.98
N ILE A 210 19.11 3.43 9.04
CA ILE A 210 17.81 3.49 9.70
C ILE A 210 16.74 3.18 8.65
N ILE A 211 15.74 2.37 9.01
CA ILE A 211 14.54 2.14 8.20
C ILE A 211 13.34 2.67 8.98
N ALA A 212 12.60 3.60 8.38
CA ALA A 212 11.41 4.19 9.01
C ALA A 212 10.44 4.70 7.93
N PHE A 213 9.16 4.76 8.28
CA PHE A 213 8.07 5.24 7.43
C PHE A 213 7.11 6.15 8.22
N GLY A 214 6.17 6.82 7.53
CA GLY A 214 5.22 7.72 8.16
C GLY A 214 5.91 8.87 8.92
N SER A 215 5.30 9.36 9.99
CA SER A 215 5.86 10.45 10.81
C SER A 215 7.21 10.12 11.43
N VAL A 216 7.49 8.85 11.72
CA VAL A 216 8.78 8.39 12.26
C VAL A 216 9.93 8.71 11.30
N ALA A 217 9.70 8.64 10.00
CA ALA A 217 10.73 8.97 9.01
C ALA A 217 11.16 10.44 9.07
N LEU A 218 10.25 11.37 9.39
CA LEU A 218 10.59 12.79 9.59
C LEU A 218 11.49 12.98 10.80
N SER A 219 11.11 12.36 11.92
CA SER A 219 11.92 12.38 13.15
C SER A 219 13.29 11.74 12.93
N ALA A 220 13.34 10.64 12.17
CA ALA A 220 14.59 9.96 11.81
C ALA A 220 15.51 10.86 10.96
N LYS A 221 14.97 11.60 9.98
CA LYS A 221 15.77 12.56 9.19
C LYS A 221 16.45 13.60 10.08
N GLN A 222 15.70 14.22 11.00
CA GLN A 222 16.29 15.21 11.93
C GLN A 222 17.34 14.58 12.85
N ALA A 223 17.06 13.38 13.37
CA ALA A 223 18.03 12.66 14.20
C ALA A 223 19.31 12.33 13.43
N ILE A 224 19.22 11.96 12.16
CA ILE A 224 20.38 11.69 11.28
C ILE A 224 21.22 12.94 11.11
N LEU A 225 20.62 14.11 10.85
CA LEU A 225 21.37 15.37 10.74
C LEU A 225 22.16 15.64 12.02
N ASN A 226 21.52 15.56 13.18
CA ASN A 226 22.17 15.78 14.48
C ASN A 226 23.28 14.75 14.79
N LEU A 227 23.11 13.49 14.33
CA LEU A 227 24.13 12.45 14.50
C LEU A 227 25.33 12.67 13.57
N ARG A 228 25.11 13.13 12.35
CA ARG A 228 26.16 13.46 11.38
C ARG A 228 27.00 14.66 11.81
N GLU A 229 26.40 15.67 12.47
CA GLU A 229 27.15 16.76 13.09
C GLU A 229 28.13 16.24 14.17
N LYS A 230 27.82 15.10 14.80
CA LYS A 230 28.71 14.41 15.75
C LYS A 230 29.67 13.41 15.09
N GLY A 231 29.78 13.40 13.77
CA GLY A 231 30.70 12.55 13.02
C GLY A 231 30.19 11.12 12.76
N LEU A 232 28.93 10.79 13.09
CA LEU A 232 28.38 9.46 12.85
C LEU A 232 27.76 9.36 11.44
N LYS A 233 28.20 8.40 10.64
CA LYS A 233 27.69 8.18 9.28
C LYS A 233 26.42 7.34 9.28
N VAL A 234 25.31 8.01 9.49
CA VAL A 234 23.96 7.38 9.52
C VAL A 234 23.17 7.85 8.30
N GLY A 235 22.36 6.96 7.72
CA GLY A 235 21.43 7.27 6.63
C GLY A 235 20.08 6.62 6.83
N LEU A 236 19.09 7.06 6.07
CA LEU A 236 17.71 6.57 6.11
C LEU A 236 17.34 5.89 4.80
N PHE A 237 16.73 4.72 4.92
CA PHE A 237 15.87 4.14 3.89
C PHE A 237 14.40 4.34 4.31
N LYS A 238 13.65 5.06 3.49
CA LYS A 238 12.23 5.37 3.73
C LYS A 238 11.36 4.72 2.66
N PRO A 239 10.71 3.57 2.93
CA PRO A 239 9.74 3.03 2.00
C PRO A 239 8.49 3.93 1.96
N LEU A 240 8.04 4.28 0.76
CA LEU A 240 6.76 4.93 0.48
C LEU A 240 5.71 3.89 0.08
N THR A 241 6.16 2.74 -0.43
CA THR A 241 5.35 1.53 -0.60
C THR A 241 5.79 0.50 0.43
N LEU A 242 4.88 0.11 1.32
CA LEU A 242 5.13 -0.94 2.31
C LEU A 242 4.85 -2.33 1.74
N PHE A 243 3.81 -2.44 0.91
CA PHE A 243 3.44 -3.67 0.20
C PHE A 243 2.97 -3.35 -1.23
N PRO A 244 3.42 -4.12 -2.24
CA PRO A 244 4.50 -5.11 -2.12
C PRO A 244 5.76 -4.45 -1.57
N ALA A 245 6.45 -5.14 -0.66
CA ALA A 245 7.68 -4.59 -0.08
C ALA A 245 8.79 -4.51 -1.14
N PRO A 246 9.64 -3.48 -1.12
CA PRO A 246 10.76 -3.32 -2.05
C PRO A 246 11.86 -4.36 -1.77
N THR A 247 11.55 -5.61 -2.08
CA THR A 247 12.32 -6.79 -1.68
C THR A 247 13.75 -6.77 -2.19
N LYS A 248 13.95 -6.38 -3.46
CA LYS A 248 15.29 -6.29 -4.04
C LYS A 248 16.13 -5.28 -3.28
N LYS A 249 15.56 -4.08 -3.04
CA LYS A 249 16.24 -2.99 -2.35
C LYS A 249 16.51 -3.31 -0.87
N LEU A 250 15.58 -3.94 -0.18
CA LEU A 250 15.78 -4.38 1.20
C LEU A 250 16.91 -5.42 1.33
N LYS A 251 17.03 -6.34 0.37
CA LYS A 251 18.15 -7.29 0.31
C LYS A 251 19.49 -6.61 0.02
N GLU A 252 19.52 -5.63 -0.90
CA GLU A 252 20.72 -4.80 -1.15
C GLU A 252 21.16 -4.07 0.12
N ILE A 253 20.25 -3.42 0.83
CA ILE A 253 20.49 -2.73 2.10
C ILE A 253 21.01 -3.73 3.13
N SER A 254 20.38 -4.88 3.25
CA SER A 254 20.79 -5.94 4.17
C SER A 254 22.22 -6.42 3.92
N ASN A 255 22.63 -6.54 2.66
CA ASN A 255 23.97 -6.94 2.28
C ASN A 255 25.01 -5.82 2.48
N LYS A 256 24.61 -4.56 2.23
CA LYS A 256 25.49 -3.39 2.35
C LYS A 256 25.77 -3.03 3.81
N PHE A 257 24.75 -3.05 4.68
CA PHE A 257 24.84 -2.51 6.03
C PHE A 257 24.91 -3.63 7.08
N LYS A 258 25.99 -3.65 7.86
CA LYS A 258 26.10 -4.51 9.02
C LYS A 258 25.17 -4.07 10.16
N LYS A 259 24.92 -2.76 10.29
CA LYS A 259 24.06 -2.20 11.33
C LYS A 259 22.80 -1.60 10.69
N ILE A 260 21.67 -2.21 10.96
CA ILE A 260 20.36 -1.76 10.55
C ILE A 260 19.49 -1.56 11.79
N LEU A 261 18.82 -0.39 11.85
CA LEU A 261 17.86 -0.07 12.91
C LEU A 261 16.50 0.20 12.25
N VAL A 262 15.47 -0.54 12.64
CA VAL A 262 14.08 -0.25 12.24
C VAL A 262 13.38 0.50 13.34
N CYS A 263 12.79 1.66 13.00
CA CYS A 263 12.04 2.50 13.93
C CYS A 263 10.56 2.52 13.55
N GLU A 264 9.67 2.15 14.48
CA GLU A 264 8.24 2.11 14.23
C GLU A 264 7.40 2.29 15.52
N LEU A 265 6.20 2.87 15.37
CA LEU A 265 5.27 3.11 16.49
C LEU A 265 4.30 1.94 16.66
N ASN A 266 4.86 0.74 16.79
CA ASN A 266 4.17 -0.53 17.07
C ASN A 266 5.15 -1.52 17.71
N LEU A 267 4.76 -2.78 17.86
CA LEU A 267 5.57 -3.84 18.49
C LEU A 267 6.35 -4.67 17.47
N GLY A 268 6.75 -4.10 16.33
CA GLY A 268 7.63 -4.75 15.37
C GLY A 268 6.93 -5.38 14.16
N GLN A 269 5.83 -4.81 13.70
CA GLN A 269 5.08 -5.36 12.57
C GLN A 269 5.85 -5.29 11.25
N TYR A 270 6.42 -4.11 10.92
CA TYR A 270 7.18 -3.98 9.69
C TYR A 270 8.60 -4.53 9.80
N SER A 271 9.24 -4.39 10.96
CA SER A 271 10.56 -5.01 11.22
C SER A 271 10.50 -6.54 11.10
N GLY A 272 9.38 -7.17 11.48
CA GLY A 272 9.15 -8.59 11.25
C GLY A 272 9.13 -8.95 9.76
N GLU A 273 8.48 -8.15 8.93
CA GLU A 273 8.48 -8.34 7.47
C GLU A 273 9.87 -8.11 6.86
N ILE A 274 10.62 -7.10 7.33
CA ILE A 274 12.00 -6.87 6.89
C ILE A 274 12.88 -8.06 7.25
N SER A 275 12.82 -8.56 8.49
CA SER A 275 13.59 -9.73 8.93
C SER A 275 13.28 -10.96 8.08
N LYS A 276 12.00 -11.18 7.74
CA LYS A 276 11.57 -12.27 6.86
C LYS A 276 12.12 -12.14 5.43
N ILE A 277 12.15 -10.92 4.87
CA ILE A 277 12.66 -10.66 3.51
C ILE A 277 14.18 -10.82 3.45
N THR A 278 14.87 -10.31 4.46
CA THR A 278 16.35 -10.25 4.51
C THR A 278 16.99 -11.48 5.12
N LEU A 279 16.19 -12.36 5.76
CA LEU A 279 16.64 -13.52 6.51
C LEU A 279 17.65 -13.15 7.63
N ARG A 280 17.46 -11.96 8.25
CA ARG A 280 18.30 -11.46 9.34
C ARG A 280 17.49 -11.35 10.63
N ASP A 281 18.07 -11.85 11.73
CA ASP A 281 17.55 -11.75 13.10
C ASP A 281 18.28 -10.71 13.95
N ASP A 282 19.43 -10.21 13.48
CA ASP A 282 20.29 -9.22 14.15
C ASP A 282 19.90 -7.76 13.88
N ILE A 283 18.77 -7.51 13.21
CA ILE A 283 18.26 -6.17 12.95
C ILE A 283 17.81 -5.53 14.27
N ALA A 284 18.44 -4.39 14.61
CA ALA A 284 18.05 -3.62 15.80
C ALA A 284 16.66 -2.98 15.59
N LYS A 285 15.87 -2.89 16.66
CA LYS A 285 14.50 -2.39 16.62
C LYS A 285 14.30 -1.32 17.68
N LEU A 286 13.78 -0.16 17.28
CA LEU A 286 13.29 0.88 18.18
C LEU A 286 11.78 0.91 18.07
N LEU A 287 11.10 0.26 19.01
CA LEU A 287 9.67 0.03 19.01
C LEU A 287 9.00 0.86 20.11
N LYS A 288 7.90 1.52 19.76
CA LYS A 288 7.16 2.35 20.70
C LYS A 288 5.66 2.20 20.47
N ALA A 289 4.92 1.74 21.45
CA ALA A 289 3.47 1.50 21.34
C ALA A 289 2.70 2.14 22.50
N ASN A 290 3.01 3.43 22.82
CA ASN A 290 2.46 4.14 23.96
C ASN A 290 1.60 5.37 23.59
N GLY A 291 1.27 5.55 22.33
CA GLY A 291 0.47 6.66 21.83
C GLY A 291 1.18 8.03 21.87
N ARG A 292 2.51 8.03 21.88
CA ARG A 292 3.34 9.26 21.83
C ARG A 292 4.41 9.10 20.76
N PRO A 293 4.69 10.17 20.00
CA PRO A 293 5.74 10.16 18.99
C PRO A 293 7.14 10.00 19.60
#